data_ffcdc9c70e9fbdbef9c5d798f239c496
#
_entry.id   ffcdc9c70e9fbdbef9c5d798f239c496
#
_cell.length_a   1.000
_cell.length_b   1.000
_cell.length_c   1.000
_cell.angle_alpha   90.00
_cell.angle_beta   90.00
_cell.angle_gamma   90.00
#
_symmetry.space_group_name_H-M   'P 1'
#
loop_
_entity.id
_entity.type
_entity.pdbx_description
1 polymer ?
#
loop_
_entity_poly.entity_id
_entity_poly.type
_entity_poly.pdbx_seq_one_letter_code
_entity_poly.pdbx_strand_id
1 'polypeptide(L)'
;MSIQSLRDSSDGVVAKLIVGLIIVVFALFGMGSITTFLAPVPKVATVDGLDVTQQEMEVEVQRSRRILAAQGNELEEDQLRQQVLDTLVARKLLTRAAEELGLEYSSADLDAEIVSTPVFQIEGVYSPDQFQLVIGSAGYTALNYRNEMQLDKVFGQLNSGIRNTAFITDAEVQRLNSLAQQTRDIAYLRVNVEELRESLTVSEDEISAYYENNASQFMTQESVDIEYLEVKRDDLLDDVEVNEEDLLAFFQDTKEIYAEAESRRVSHILVEINDDTSEEQAKIKIDEVYDKITSTQATFTDLAKEYSDDTGSAELGGDLGFNPKGTFVDEFEEAAYGLGLNQVSGPVLTEFGYHLIKLVDMEGAKEPVFEDVKSRVEAEFREAEAEEMFVSLSSRLSEISYESPDLIDPSEELELSILTESDVNRFTDVGLGSNPAVQSVVFSDDVLLDRNNSELLEITPNHHVVVRITRYQPEEVMPIADVRTQIEETLSLKQAIAIAEDQAKDMVAMLESGSIARFVADKYNLKWTVSSETSRNQLTFDREISTQAFTLARPAEGNKSVGYAVLSNGDAVVMSVTNVNNKTEKESESDLDRLAKVLGAQQGLSEYQEFRSSLNPGGLVETL
;
A
#
# COMPACT_ATOMS: atom_id res chain seq x y z
N MET A 1 40.45 44.56 -38.84
CA MET A 1 41.62 44.14 -38.01
C MET A 1 41.97 42.72 -38.43
N SER A 2 43.17 42.52 -38.93
CA SER A 2 43.57 41.24 -39.51
C SER A 2 43.93 40.23 -38.43
N ILE A 3 43.69 38.93 -38.71
CA ILE A 3 43.99 37.77 -37.83
C ILE A 3 45.48 37.77 -37.38
N GLN A 4 46.37 38.43 -38.10
CA GLN A 4 47.78 38.60 -37.75
C GLN A 4 48.04 39.46 -36.49
N SER A 5 47.20 40.48 -36.22
CA SER A 5 47.36 41.33 -35.03
C SER A 5 46.89 40.65 -33.74
N LEU A 6 46.07 39.60 -33.83
CA LEU A 6 45.65 38.74 -32.69
C LEU A 6 46.73 37.72 -32.33
N ARG A 7 47.56 37.30 -33.31
CA ARG A 7 48.62 36.32 -33.11
C ARG A 7 49.84 36.94 -32.43
N ASP A 8 50.18 38.19 -32.75
CA ASP A 8 51.31 38.92 -32.18
C ASP A 8 51.06 39.43 -30.74
N SER A 9 49.76 39.46 -30.30
CA SER A 9 49.42 39.81 -28.91
C SER A 9 49.39 38.59 -27.96
N SER A 10 49.52 37.38 -28.50
CA SER A 10 49.48 36.15 -27.69
C SER A 10 50.78 35.84 -26.94
N ASP A 11 51.89 36.49 -27.31
CA ASP A 11 53.18 36.34 -26.64
C ASP A 11 53.46 37.40 -25.56
N GLY A 12 52.54 38.30 -25.32
CA GLY A 12 52.66 39.36 -24.31
C GLY A 12 52.54 38.85 -22.88
N VAL A 13 53.15 39.52 -21.95
CA VAL A 13 53.11 39.22 -20.51
C VAL A 13 51.70 39.13 -19.99
N VAL A 14 50.77 39.94 -20.53
CA VAL A 14 49.33 39.93 -20.18
C VAL A 14 48.64 38.67 -20.63
N ALA A 15 48.94 38.15 -21.84
CA ALA A 15 48.36 36.88 -22.33
C ALA A 15 48.86 35.68 -21.48
N LYS A 16 50.15 35.67 -21.08
CA LYS A 16 50.69 34.65 -20.18
C LYS A 16 50.10 34.72 -18.77
N LEU A 17 49.74 35.92 -18.29
CA LEU A 17 49.06 36.13 -17.01
C LEU A 17 47.60 35.63 -17.06
N ILE A 18 46.90 35.89 -18.16
CA ILE A 18 45.52 35.41 -18.36
C ILE A 18 45.50 33.87 -18.50
N VAL A 19 46.41 33.30 -19.29
CA VAL A 19 46.52 31.84 -19.42
C VAL A 19 46.91 31.20 -18.07
N GLY A 20 47.84 31.82 -17.32
CA GLY A 20 48.18 31.38 -15.96
C GLY A 20 47.01 31.43 -15.00
N LEU A 21 46.18 32.49 -15.04
CA LEU A 21 44.95 32.60 -14.25
C LEU A 21 43.92 31.53 -14.63
N ILE A 22 43.76 31.30 -15.93
CA ILE A 22 42.84 30.25 -16.43
C ILE A 22 43.31 28.87 -15.97
N ILE A 23 44.60 28.56 -16.03
CA ILE A 23 45.15 27.29 -15.54
C ILE A 23 44.93 27.14 -14.03
N VAL A 24 45.12 28.21 -13.24
CA VAL A 24 44.85 28.19 -11.79
C VAL A 24 43.37 27.97 -11.50
N VAL A 25 42.50 28.64 -12.25
CA VAL A 25 41.02 28.44 -12.12
C VAL A 25 40.64 27.01 -12.49
N PHE A 26 41.13 26.47 -13.60
CA PHE A 26 40.88 25.08 -13.98
C PHE A 26 41.51 24.07 -13.00
N ALA A 27 42.68 24.36 -12.41
CA ALA A 27 43.26 23.52 -11.38
C ALA A 27 42.43 23.54 -10.08
N LEU A 28 41.89 24.69 -9.68
CA LEU A 28 41.07 24.82 -8.48
C LEU A 28 39.66 24.18 -8.66
N PHE A 29 39.05 24.36 -9.82
CA PHE A 29 37.74 23.74 -10.13
C PHE A 29 37.87 22.28 -10.58
N GLY A 30 38.96 21.90 -11.26
CA GLY A 30 39.22 20.52 -11.68
C GLY A 30 39.61 19.59 -10.52
N MET A 31 40.22 20.08 -9.45
CA MET A 31 40.51 19.27 -8.26
C MET A 31 39.24 18.90 -7.48
N GLY A 32 38.21 19.76 -7.46
CA GLY A 32 36.93 19.45 -6.86
C GLY A 32 36.18 18.27 -7.57
N SER A 33 36.25 18.22 -8.91
CA SER A 33 35.63 17.14 -9.68
C SER A 33 36.39 15.81 -9.59
N ILE A 34 37.71 15.84 -9.43
CA ILE A 34 38.55 14.63 -9.29
C ILE A 34 38.38 14.02 -7.89
N THR A 35 38.25 14.84 -6.84
CA THR A 35 38.03 14.34 -5.48
C THR A 35 36.65 13.73 -5.31
N THR A 36 35.61 14.21 -6.03
CA THR A 36 34.26 13.61 -6.03
C THR A 36 34.26 12.27 -6.76
N PHE A 37 35.12 12.07 -7.76
CA PHE A 37 35.21 10.80 -8.50
C PHE A 37 36.02 9.72 -7.73
N LEU A 38 36.80 10.10 -6.71
CA LEU A 38 37.59 9.21 -5.87
C LEU A 38 37.02 9.06 -4.44
N ALA A 39 35.92 9.73 -4.14
CA ALA A 39 35.25 9.55 -2.85
C ALA A 39 34.67 8.13 -2.76
N PRO A 40 34.90 7.38 -1.67
CA PRO A 40 34.27 6.10 -1.48
C PRO A 40 32.73 6.28 -1.50
N VAL A 41 32.04 5.40 -2.22
CA VAL A 41 30.56 5.42 -2.26
C VAL A 41 30.07 5.21 -0.83
N PRO A 42 29.19 6.09 -0.29
CA PRO A 42 28.63 5.89 1.04
C PRO A 42 27.90 4.55 1.13
N LYS A 43 28.17 3.79 2.19
CA LYS A 43 27.59 2.48 2.44
C LYS A 43 26.64 2.58 3.61
N VAL A 44 25.59 1.75 3.60
CA VAL A 44 24.64 1.58 4.71
C VAL A 44 24.97 0.32 5.50
N ALA A 45 25.40 -0.72 4.80
CA ALA A 45 25.82 -1.98 5.40
C ALA A 45 26.85 -2.69 4.52
N THR A 46 27.63 -3.58 5.14
CA THR A 46 28.50 -4.53 4.43
C THR A 46 28.12 -5.95 4.86
N VAL A 47 27.87 -6.83 3.90
CA VAL A 47 27.42 -8.21 4.12
C VAL A 47 28.42 -9.14 3.44
N ASP A 48 29.18 -9.87 4.23
CA ASP A 48 30.18 -10.83 3.74
C ASP A 48 31.10 -10.23 2.64
N GLY A 49 31.51 -8.98 2.84
CA GLY A 49 32.35 -8.24 1.90
C GLY A 49 31.60 -7.62 0.71
N LEU A 50 30.30 -7.78 0.61
CA LEU A 50 29.44 -7.12 -0.36
C LEU A 50 28.80 -5.87 0.26
N ASP A 51 28.95 -4.75 -0.41
CA ASP A 51 28.44 -3.48 0.09
C ASP A 51 26.98 -3.26 -0.32
N VAL A 52 26.16 -2.77 0.61
CA VAL A 52 24.87 -2.15 0.35
C VAL A 52 25.12 -0.64 0.36
N THR A 53 25.00 0.00 -0.77
CA THR A 53 25.24 1.43 -0.91
C THR A 53 24.03 2.25 -0.46
N GLN A 54 24.27 3.49 -0.04
CA GLN A 54 23.20 4.42 0.30
C GLN A 54 22.28 4.68 -0.91
N GLN A 55 22.83 4.70 -2.11
CA GLN A 55 22.04 4.88 -3.34
C GLN A 55 21.10 3.70 -3.59
N GLU A 56 21.57 2.44 -3.44
CA GLU A 56 20.72 1.25 -3.55
C GLU A 56 19.60 1.29 -2.53
N MET A 57 19.92 1.65 -1.29
CA MET A 57 18.96 1.80 -0.20
C MET A 57 17.88 2.83 -0.53
N GLU A 58 18.26 4.03 -0.94
CA GLU A 58 17.30 5.12 -1.20
C GLU A 58 16.39 4.81 -2.38
N VAL A 59 16.93 4.24 -3.47
CA VAL A 59 16.12 3.82 -4.63
C VAL A 59 15.09 2.78 -4.24
N GLU A 60 15.47 1.80 -3.41
CA GLU A 60 14.56 0.72 -3.02
C GLU A 60 13.53 1.18 -1.99
N VAL A 61 13.88 2.10 -1.07
CA VAL A 61 12.93 2.75 -0.15
C VAL A 61 11.86 3.50 -0.95
N GLN A 62 12.25 4.31 -1.93
CA GLN A 62 11.30 5.05 -2.78
C GLN A 62 10.40 4.12 -3.60
N ARG A 63 10.94 2.98 -4.06
CA ARG A 63 10.15 1.96 -4.77
C ARG A 63 9.13 1.31 -3.84
N SER A 64 9.58 0.85 -2.67
CA SER A 64 8.73 0.19 -1.67
C SER A 64 7.62 1.11 -1.18
N ARG A 65 7.92 2.40 -0.95
CA ARG A 65 6.93 3.42 -0.58
C ARG A 65 5.84 3.56 -1.64
N ARG A 66 6.20 3.62 -2.93
CA ARG A 66 5.21 3.69 -4.03
C ARG A 66 4.32 2.46 -4.10
N ILE A 67 4.89 1.26 -3.89
CA ILE A 67 4.12 0.01 -3.89
C ILE A 67 3.15 -0.03 -2.72
N LEU A 68 3.60 0.35 -1.51
CA LEU A 68 2.75 0.40 -0.31
C LEU A 68 1.61 1.42 -0.48
N ALA A 69 1.93 2.62 -0.96
CA ALA A 69 0.92 3.65 -1.23
C ALA A 69 -0.13 3.18 -2.26
N ALA A 70 0.29 2.48 -3.31
CA ALA A 70 -0.64 1.89 -4.29
C ALA A 70 -1.55 0.80 -3.69
N GLN A 71 -1.14 0.17 -2.59
CA GLN A 71 -1.92 -0.83 -1.84
C GLN A 71 -2.75 -0.22 -0.70
N GLY A 72 -2.67 1.10 -0.49
CA GLY A 72 -3.33 1.80 0.62
C GLY A 72 -2.70 1.50 1.99
N ASN A 73 -1.43 1.06 2.02
CA ASN A 73 -0.69 0.77 3.23
C ASN A 73 0.43 1.82 3.42
N GLU A 74 0.65 2.21 4.68
CA GLU A 74 1.78 3.04 5.08
C GLU A 74 2.56 2.33 6.17
N LEU A 75 3.88 2.48 6.16
CA LEU A 75 4.78 2.02 7.21
C LEU A 75 5.57 3.22 7.72
N GLU A 76 5.88 3.21 9.01
CA GLU A 76 6.82 4.17 9.60
C GLU A 76 8.17 4.11 8.87
N GLU A 77 8.80 5.28 8.68
CA GLU A 77 10.02 5.42 7.87
C GLU A 77 11.15 4.47 8.33
N ASP A 78 11.35 4.34 9.64
CA ASP A 78 12.38 3.47 10.21
C ASP A 78 12.08 1.99 9.96
N GLN A 79 10.81 1.59 10.05
CA GLN A 79 10.38 0.22 9.75
C GLN A 79 10.54 -0.10 8.26
N LEU A 80 10.16 0.84 7.39
CA LEU A 80 10.35 0.69 5.96
C LEU A 80 11.84 0.57 5.60
N ARG A 81 12.69 1.42 6.15
CA ARG A 81 14.15 1.37 5.94
C ARG A 81 14.75 0.05 6.42
N GLN A 82 14.36 -0.42 7.60
CA GLN A 82 14.83 -1.71 8.10
C GLN A 82 14.40 -2.88 7.20
N GLN A 83 13.15 -2.92 6.78
CA GLN A 83 12.64 -3.95 5.88
C GLN A 83 13.35 -3.96 4.52
N VAL A 84 13.62 -2.77 3.98
CA VAL A 84 14.38 -2.62 2.72
C VAL A 84 15.82 -3.08 2.90
N LEU A 85 16.47 -2.72 4.00
CA LEU A 85 17.84 -3.18 4.31
C LEU A 85 17.90 -4.71 4.37
N ASP A 86 16.99 -5.35 5.10
CA ASP A 86 16.92 -6.81 5.20
C ASP A 86 16.73 -7.47 3.83
N THR A 87 15.92 -6.86 2.97
CA THR A 87 15.70 -7.32 1.60
C THR A 87 16.96 -7.20 0.74
N LEU A 88 17.67 -6.08 0.80
CA LEU A 88 18.91 -5.87 0.08
C LEU A 88 20.01 -6.81 0.55
N VAL A 89 20.14 -7.01 1.87
CA VAL A 89 21.05 -7.98 2.48
C VAL A 89 20.77 -9.39 1.97
N ALA A 90 19.53 -9.84 2.06
CA ALA A 90 19.12 -11.17 1.58
C ALA A 90 19.41 -11.35 0.09
N ARG A 91 19.19 -10.30 -0.71
CA ARG A 91 19.48 -10.30 -2.14
C ARG A 91 20.96 -10.45 -2.44
N LYS A 92 21.84 -9.68 -1.74
CA LYS A 92 23.29 -9.79 -1.90
C LYS A 92 23.78 -11.21 -1.58
N LEU A 93 23.28 -11.80 -0.47
CA LEU A 93 23.62 -13.18 -0.09
C LEU A 93 23.15 -14.21 -1.10
N LEU A 94 21.93 -14.08 -1.63
CA LEU A 94 21.42 -14.96 -2.69
C LEU A 94 22.21 -14.82 -3.99
N THR A 95 22.59 -13.59 -4.37
CA THR A 95 23.43 -13.37 -5.57
C THR A 95 24.75 -14.11 -5.43
N ARG A 96 25.41 -13.97 -4.29
CA ARG A 96 26.66 -14.67 -4.03
C ARG A 96 26.51 -16.19 -4.04
N ALA A 97 25.48 -16.71 -3.36
CA ALA A 97 25.22 -18.15 -3.37
C ALA A 97 24.96 -18.69 -4.78
N ALA A 98 24.26 -17.93 -5.62
CA ALA A 98 24.02 -18.30 -7.01
C ALA A 98 25.31 -18.30 -7.84
N GLU A 99 26.19 -17.32 -7.66
CA GLU A 99 27.49 -17.23 -8.30
C GLU A 99 28.41 -18.41 -7.90
N GLU A 100 28.46 -18.73 -6.59
CA GLU A 100 29.23 -19.88 -6.08
C GLU A 100 28.75 -21.21 -6.62
N LEU A 101 27.43 -21.34 -6.87
CA LEU A 101 26.82 -22.52 -7.48
C LEU A 101 26.94 -22.53 -9.03
N GLY A 102 27.46 -21.46 -9.64
CA GLY A 102 27.58 -21.32 -11.08
C GLY A 102 26.23 -21.20 -11.80
N LEU A 103 25.21 -20.65 -11.15
CA LEU A 103 23.91 -20.43 -11.75
C LEU A 103 23.94 -19.16 -12.61
N GLU A 104 23.57 -19.31 -13.87
CA GLU A 104 23.51 -18.21 -14.83
C GLU A 104 22.23 -18.30 -15.65
N TYR A 105 21.68 -17.15 -16.05
CA TYR A 105 20.60 -17.07 -17.01
C TYR A 105 21.09 -16.38 -18.27
N SER A 106 20.95 -17.04 -19.42
CA SER A 106 21.55 -16.54 -20.67
C SER A 106 20.90 -15.24 -21.14
N SER A 107 21.70 -14.34 -21.70
CA SER A 107 21.20 -13.08 -22.26
C SER A 107 20.23 -13.33 -23.44
N ALA A 108 20.40 -14.42 -24.19
CA ALA A 108 19.53 -14.76 -25.31
C ALA A 108 18.13 -15.20 -24.83
N ASP A 109 18.07 -16.01 -23.75
CA ASP A 109 16.80 -16.42 -23.16
C ASP A 109 16.09 -15.22 -22.49
N LEU A 110 16.87 -14.32 -21.85
CA LEU A 110 16.35 -13.09 -21.27
C LEU A 110 15.72 -12.18 -22.35
N ASP A 111 16.41 -12.01 -23.49
CA ASP A 111 15.88 -11.23 -24.60
C ASP A 111 14.61 -11.85 -25.20
N ALA A 112 14.60 -13.17 -25.37
CA ALA A 112 13.40 -13.86 -25.85
C ALA A 112 12.21 -13.70 -24.91
N GLU A 113 12.45 -13.69 -23.59
CA GLU A 113 11.41 -13.49 -22.61
C GLU A 113 10.88 -12.06 -22.58
N ILE A 114 11.76 -11.05 -22.65
CA ILE A 114 11.35 -9.65 -22.74
C ILE A 114 10.47 -9.45 -23.99
N VAL A 115 10.89 -9.97 -25.14
CA VAL A 115 10.15 -9.86 -26.40
C VAL A 115 8.79 -10.57 -26.34
N SER A 116 8.69 -11.69 -25.62
CA SER A 116 7.45 -12.46 -25.48
C SER A 116 6.50 -11.94 -24.40
N THR A 117 6.92 -10.98 -23.59
CA THR A 117 6.10 -10.42 -22.49
C THR A 117 5.00 -9.52 -23.03
N PRO A 118 3.71 -9.83 -22.84
CA PRO A 118 2.59 -9.14 -23.52
C PRO A 118 2.53 -7.63 -23.23
N VAL A 119 2.90 -7.19 -22.01
CA VAL A 119 2.86 -5.76 -21.64
C VAL A 119 3.86 -4.89 -22.43
N PHE A 120 4.85 -5.50 -23.07
CA PHE A 120 5.83 -4.85 -23.95
C PHE A 120 5.50 -4.96 -25.44
N GLN A 121 4.31 -5.48 -25.73
CA GLN A 121 3.85 -5.67 -27.10
C GLN A 121 2.73 -4.72 -27.43
N ILE A 122 2.71 -4.27 -28.69
CA ILE A 122 1.58 -3.58 -29.33
C ILE A 122 1.06 -4.54 -30.38
N GLU A 123 -0.21 -4.88 -30.35
CA GLU A 123 -0.84 -5.83 -31.28
C GLU A 123 -0.12 -7.20 -31.39
N GLY A 124 0.43 -7.68 -30.27
CA GLY A 124 1.13 -8.97 -30.21
C GLY A 124 2.59 -8.92 -30.71
N VAL A 125 3.10 -7.76 -31.10
CA VAL A 125 4.48 -7.55 -31.55
C VAL A 125 5.24 -6.70 -30.54
N TYR A 126 6.48 -7.12 -30.22
CA TYR A 126 7.33 -6.36 -29.30
C TYR A 126 7.62 -4.95 -29.82
N SER A 127 7.36 -3.95 -28.97
CA SER A 127 7.65 -2.55 -29.23
C SER A 127 8.72 -2.02 -28.28
N PRO A 128 9.88 -1.56 -28.79
CA PRO A 128 10.91 -0.95 -27.96
C PRO A 128 10.43 0.30 -27.20
N ASP A 129 9.54 1.09 -27.81
CA ASP A 129 9.00 2.31 -27.21
C ASP A 129 8.03 1.96 -26.07
N GLN A 130 7.13 0.99 -26.27
CA GLN A 130 6.26 0.45 -25.24
C GLN A 130 7.07 -0.14 -24.08
N PHE A 131 8.13 -0.90 -24.38
CA PHE A 131 9.03 -1.41 -23.35
C PHE A 131 9.63 -0.28 -22.53
N GLN A 132 10.19 0.78 -23.16
CA GLN A 132 10.76 1.91 -22.45
C GLN A 132 9.73 2.68 -21.62
N LEU A 133 8.53 2.88 -22.15
CA LEU A 133 7.42 3.53 -21.45
C LEU A 133 7.06 2.77 -20.17
N VAL A 134 6.83 1.47 -20.28
CA VAL A 134 6.39 0.62 -19.16
C VAL A 134 7.46 0.54 -18.08
N ILE A 135 8.72 0.23 -18.44
CA ILE A 135 9.79 0.13 -17.46
C ILE A 135 10.12 1.50 -16.83
N GLY A 136 10.03 2.58 -17.63
CA GLY A 136 10.25 3.96 -17.18
C GLY A 136 9.21 4.38 -16.14
N SER A 137 7.93 4.04 -16.34
CA SER A 137 6.87 4.29 -15.35
C SER A 137 7.11 3.58 -14.02
N ALA A 138 7.78 2.40 -14.06
CA ALA A 138 8.20 1.65 -12.88
C ALA A 138 9.56 2.12 -12.29
N GLY A 139 10.19 3.15 -12.89
CA GLY A 139 11.45 3.74 -12.42
C GLY A 139 12.70 2.97 -12.85
N TYR A 140 12.63 2.16 -13.91
CA TYR A 140 13.80 1.42 -14.43
C TYR A 140 14.38 2.07 -15.68
N THR A 141 15.70 1.93 -15.84
CA THR A 141 16.34 2.00 -17.14
C THR A 141 16.34 0.61 -17.80
N ALA A 142 16.48 0.53 -19.11
CA ALA A 142 16.52 -0.74 -19.82
C ALA A 142 17.64 -1.69 -19.31
N LEU A 143 18.80 -1.12 -18.97
CA LEU A 143 19.92 -1.90 -18.42
C LEU A 143 19.60 -2.43 -17.01
N ASN A 144 19.09 -1.57 -16.13
CA ASN A 144 18.74 -1.97 -14.77
C ASN A 144 17.62 -3.00 -14.76
N TYR A 145 16.59 -2.84 -15.60
CA TYR A 145 15.51 -3.82 -15.74
C TYR A 145 16.04 -5.20 -16.17
N ARG A 146 16.93 -5.24 -17.17
CA ARG A 146 17.56 -6.49 -17.63
C ARG A 146 18.35 -7.18 -16.53
N ASN A 147 19.16 -6.42 -15.80
CA ASN A 147 19.95 -6.96 -14.68
C ASN A 147 19.05 -7.52 -13.57
N GLU A 148 18.00 -6.79 -13.21
CA GLU A 148 17.00 -7.22 -12.23
C GLU A 148 16.33 -8.53 -12.68
N MET A 149 15.81 -8.55 -13.90
CA MET A 149 15.14 -9.72 -14.45
C MET A 149 16.08 -10.92 -14.52
N GLN A 150 17.35 -10.73 -14.89
CA GLN A 150 18.35 -11.79 -14.90
C GLN A 150 18.57 -12.39 -13.51
N LEU A 151 18.72 -11.55 -12.49
CA LEU A 151 18.87 -11.99 -11.10
C LEU A 151 17.62 -12.72 -10.61
N ASP A 152 16.42 -12.21 -10.90
CA ASP A 152 15.17 -12.86 -10.53
C ASP A 152 15.04 -14.26 -11.15
N LYS A 153 15.49 -14.43 -12.40
CA LYS A 153 15.54 -15.76 -13.04
C LYS A 153 16.54 -16.70 -12.38
N VAL A 154 17.70 -16.20 -12.04
CA VAL A 154 18.72 -16.99 -11.31
C VAL A 154 18.19 -17.38 -9.92
N PHE A 155 17.55 -16.46 -9.19
CA PHE A 155 16.91 -16.78 -7.91
C PHE A 155 15.75 -17.77 -8.07
N GLY A 156 14.98 -17.63 -9.16
CA GLY A 156 13.94 -18.57 -9.54
C GLY A 156 14.49 -19.98 -9.80
N GLN A 157 15.64 -20.10 -10.49
CA GLN A 157 16.32 -21.37 -10.69
C GLN A 157 16.79 -21.98 -9.37
N LEU A 158 17.40 -21.18 -8.49
CA LEU A 158 17.85 -21.61 -7.16
C LEU A 158 16.68 -22.10 -6.31
N ASN A 159 15.62 -21.30 -6.23
CA ASN A 159 14.39 -21.65 -5.51
C ASN A 159 13.79 -22.95 -6.06
N SER A 160 13.59 -23.01 -7.38
CA SER A 160 13.01 -24.19 -8.03
C SER A 160 13.89 -25.42 -7.91
N GLY A 161 15.21 -25.24 -8.00
CA GLY A 161 16.19 -26.32 -7.81
C GLY A 161 16.06 -26.98 -6.44
N ILE A 162 15.98 -26.18 -5.37
CA ILE A 162 15.83 -26.70 -4.00
C ILE A 162 14.42 -27.26 -3.82
N ARG A 163 13.38 -26.50 -4.14
CA ARG A 163 11.98 -26.90 -3.87
C ARG A 163 11.54 -28.13 -4.64
N ASN A 164 11.95 -28.25 -5.90
CA ASN A 164 11.51 -29.35 -6.76
C ASN A 164 12.34 -30.64 -6.57
N THR A 165 13.50 -30.55 -5.89
CA THR A 165 14.30 -31.71 -5.53
C THR A 165 13.96 -32.27 -4.15
N ALA A 166 13.22 -31.51 -3.34
CA ALA A 166 12.68 -32.00 -2.08
C ALA A 166 11.72 -33.18 -2.33
N PHE A 167 11.86 -34.22 -1.57
CA PHE A 167 11.01 -35.40 -1.67
C PHE A 167 10.62 -35.90 -0.28
N ILE A 168 9.50 -36.54 -0.22
CA ILE A 168 9.05 -37.27 0.97
C ILE A 168 8.93 -38.74 0.62
N THR A 169 9.37 -39.62 1.52
CA THR A 169 9.29 -41.06 1.30
C THR A 169 7.89 -41.58 1.56
N ASP A 170 7.51 -42.69 0.90
CA ASP A 170 6.22 -43.36 1.16
C ASP A 170 6.05 -43.74 2.64
N ALA A 171 7.13 -44.13 3.33
CA ALA A 171 7.11 -44.46 4.75
C ALA A 171 6.77 -43.22 5.62
N GLU A 172 7.28 -42.03 5.25
CA GLU A 172 6.97 -40.78 5.94
C GLU A 172 5.53 -40.36 5.68
N VAL A 173 5.05 -40.46 4.43
CA VAL A 173 3.66 -40.20 4.06
C VAL A 173 2.73 -41.08 4.87
N GLN A 174 2.97 -42.38 4.91
CA GLN A 174 2.17 -43.33 5.68
C GLN A 174 2.21 -43.04 7.18
N ARG A 175 3.38 -42.70 7.72
CA ARG A 175 3.54 -42.32 9.13
C ARG A 175 2.77 -41.06 9.47
N LEU A 176 2.90 -39.99 8.67
CA LEU A 176 2.20 -38.74 8.88
C LEU A 176 0.69 -38.92 8.72
N ASN A 177 0.26 -39.68 7.74
CA ASN A 177 -1.15 -40.02 7.56
C ASN A 177 -1.70 -40.80 8.77
N SER A 178 -0.99 -41.82 9.27
CA SER A 178 -1.40 -42.58 10.43
C SER A 178 -1.49 -41.71 11.72
N LEU A 179 -0.60 -40.71 11.86
CA LEU A 179 -0.66 -39.74 12.94
C LEU A 179 -1.82 -38.74 12.79
N ALA A 180 -2.13 -38.34 11.56
CA ALA A 180 -3.26 -37.46 11.28
C ALA A 180 -4.61 -38.16 11.56
N GLN A 181 -4.71 -39.44 11.22
CA GLN A 181 -5.92 -40.26 11.45
C GLN A 181 -5.98 -40.90 12.84
N GLN A 182 -4.96 -40.67 13.67
CA GLN A 182 -4.96 -41.22 15.04
C GLN A 182 -6.17 -40.73 15.83
N THR A 183 -6.83 -41.67 16.51
CA THR A 183 -7.87 -41.35 17.51
C THR A 183 -7.45 -41.79 18.88
N ARG A 184 -7.98 -41.09 19.89
CA ARG A 184 -7.71 -41.39 21.31
C ARG A 184 -9.03 -41.51 22.08
N ASP A 185 -9.04 -42.45 23.02
CA ASP A 185 -10.10 -42.53 24.03
C ASP A 185 -9.68 -41.66 25.20
N ILE A 186 -10.38 -40.54 25.39
CA ILE A 186 -10.06 -39.47 26.34
C ILE A 186 -11.15 -39.41 27.40
N ALA A 187 -10.73 -39.37 28.64
CA ALA A 187 -11.60 -38.99 29.75
C ALA A 187 -10.98 -37.81 30.48
N TYR A 188 -11.79 -36.81 30.87
CA TYR A 188 -11.26 -35.63 31.54
C TYR A 188 -12.19 -35.12 32.64
N LEU A 189 -11.56 -34.42 33.61
CA LEU A 189 -12.20 -33.58 34.63
C LEU A 189 -11.86 -32.13 34.30
N ARG A 190 -12.80 -31.23 34.48
CA ARG A 190 -12.61 -29.79 34.29
C ARG A 190 -12.88 -29.08 35.60
N VAL A 191 -11.89 -28.34 36.10
CA VAL A 191 -12.01 -27.40 37.21
C VAL A 191 -12.35 -26.05 36.62
N ASN A 192 -13.54 -25.56 36.89
CA ASN A 192 -14.03 -24.29 36.40
C ASN A 192 -13.43 -23.14 37.23
N VAL A 193 -12.69 -22.25 36.57
CA VAL A 193 -12.02 -21.15 37.28
C VAL A 193 -13.02 -20.09 37.76
N GLU A 194 -14.12 -19.87 37.06
CA GLU A 194 -15.16 -18.90 37.49
C GLU A 194 -15.85 -19.34 38.78
N GLU A 195 -16.18 -20.64 38.90
CA GLU A 195 -16.79 -21.17 40.14
C GLU A 195 -15.84 -21.04 41.35
N LEU A 196 -14.53 -21.20 41.13
CA LEU A 196 -13.53 -20.95 42.17
C LEU A 196 -13.45 -19.46 42.50
N ARG A 197 -13.40 -18.60 41.50
CA ARG A 197 -13.32 -17.15 41.64
C ARG A 197 -14.45 -16.57 42.46
N GLU A 198 -15.69 -17.01 42.22
CA GLU A 198 -16.86 -16.60 43.00
C GLU A 198 -16.75 -16.90 44.50
N SER A 199 -15.98 -17.92 44.85
CA SER A 199 -15.77 -18.35 46.25
C SER A 199 -14.60 -17.63 46.96
N LEU A 200 -13.79 -16.87 46.20
CA LEU A 200 -12.60 -16.19 46.72
C LEU A 200 -12.92 -14.78 47.20
N THR A 201 -12.18 -14.39 48.23
CA THR A 201 -12.21 -12.99 48.70
C THR A 201 -10.77 -12.49 48.71
N VAL A 202 -10.51 -11.45 47.92
CA VAL A 202 -9.21 -10.79 47.91
C VAL A 202 -9.11 -9.87 49.12
N SER A 203 -8.00 -9.91 49.83
CA SER A 203 -7.80 -9.05 51.01
C SER A 203 -7.36 -7.63 50.63
N GLU A 204 -7.63 -6.68 51.53
CA GLU A 204 -7.19 -5.28 51.37
C GLU A 204 -5.68 -5.14 51.22
N ASP A 205 -4.93 -5.98 51.94
CA ASP A 205 -3.47 -5.98 51.91
C ASP A 205 -2.96 -6.42 50.53
N GLU A 206 -3.62 -7.42 49.90
CA GLU A 206 -3.27 -7.88 48.54
C GLU A 206 -3.61 -6.83 47.49
N ILE A 207 -4.75 -6.15 47.60
CA ILE A 207 -5.16 -5.08 46.70
C ILE A 207 -4.15 -3.93 46.77
N SER A 208 -3.81 -3.50 48.00
CA SER A 208 -2.87 -2.40 48.21
C SER A 208 -1.47 -2.76 47.68
N ALA A 209 -0.99 -3.98 47.98
CA ALA A 209 0.31 -4.45 47.51
C ALA A 209 0.36 -4.56 45.97
N TYR A 210 -0.73 -5.02 45.34
CA TYR A 210 -0.81 -5.10 43.86
C TYR A 210 -0.78 -3.71 43.25
N TYR A 211 -1.56 -2.78 43.79
CA TYR A 211 -1.61 -1.39 43.35
C TYR A 211 -0.24 -0.71 43.41
N GLU A 212 0.44 -0.81 44.56
CA GLU A 212 1.78 -0.24 44.75
C GLU A 212 2.83 -0.82 43.80
N ASN A 213 2.79 -2.15 43.61
CA ASN A 213 3.77 -2.82 42.73
C ASN A 213 3.50 -2.65 41.23
N ASN A 214 2.30 -2.23 40.87
CA ASN A 214 1.87 -2.11 39.48
C ASN A 214 1.32 -0.70 39.13
N ALA A 215 1.76 0.32 39.88
CA ALA A 215 1.24 1.70 39.73
C ALA A 215 1.30 2.22 38.29
N SER A 216 2.30 1.81 37.51
CA SER A 216 2.42 2.16 36.08
C SER A 216 1.31 1.61 35.16
N GLN A 217 0.54 0.62 35.64
CA GLN A 217 -0.61 0.08 34.89
C GLN A 217 -1.90 0.87 35.15
N PHE A 218 -1.90 1.74 36.14
CA PHE A 218 -3.03 2.51 36.60
C PHE A 218 -2.82 4.01 36.41
N MET A 219 -2.20 4.40 35.30
CA MET A 219 -2.02 5.81 34.95
C MET A 219 -3.26 6.33 34.21
N THR A 220 -3.64 7.57 34.52
CA THR A 220 -4.53 8.30 33.63
C THR A 220 -3.82 8.58 32.31
N GLN A 221 -4.57 8.82 31.27
CA GLN A 221 -3.97 9.31 30.04
C GLN A 221 -3.66 10.80 30.19
N GLU A 222 -2.51 11.21 29.62
CA GLU A 222 -2.18 12.60 29.42
C GLU A 222 -3.27 13.25 28.54
N SER A 223 -3.82 14.38 28.94
CA SER A 223 -4.82 15.11 28.17
C SER A 223 -4.67 16.62 28.27
N VAL A 224 -5.20 17.31 27.26
CA VAL A 224 -5.22 18.77 27.18
C VAL A 224 -6.62 19.24 26.82
N ASP A 225 -6.99 20.42 27.31
CA ASP A 225 -8.09 21.21 26.74
C ASP A 225 -7.47 22.22 25.79
N ILE A 226 -8.01 22.31 24.60
CA ILE A 226 -7.55 23.22 23.56
C ILE A 226 -8.58 24.32 23.27
N GLU A 227 -8.08 25.45 22.88
CA GLU A 227 -8.83 26.50 22.17
C GLU A 227 -8.16 26.69 20.79
N TYR A 228 -8.97 27.08 19.82
CA TYR A 228 -8.45 27.25 18.48
C TYR A 228 -9.25 28.25 17.67
N LEU A 229 -8.58 28.84 16.68
CA LEU A 229 -9.18 29.62 15.61
C LEU A 229 -9.08 28.84 14.33
N GLU A 230 -10.13 28.84 13.52
CA GLU A 230 -10.16 28.17 12.23
C GLU A 230 -10.56 29.12 11.10
N VAL A 231 -9.98 28.88 9.93
CA VAL A 231 -10.36 29.52 8.68
C VAL A 231 -10.75 28.43 7.70
N LYS A 232 -11.99 28.49 7.24
CA LYS A 232 -12.51 27.58 6.21
C LYS A 232 -12.92 28.39 4.99
N ARG A 233 -12.42 28.00 3.82
CA ARG A 233 -12.78 28.67 2.57
C ARG A 233 -14.29 28.67 2.34
N ASP A 234 -14.94 27.55 2.64
CA ASP A 234 -16.38 27.40 2.39
C ASP A 234 -17.23 28.38 3.23
N ASP A 235 -16.77 28.75 4.43
CA ASP A 235 -17.45 29.72 5.28
C ASP A 235 -17.35 31.16 4.71
N LEU A 236 -16.33 31.45 3.90
CA LEU A 236 -16.09 32.74 3.25
C LEU A 236 -16.91 32.96 1.98
N LEU A 237 -17.49 31.91 1.39
CA LEU A 237 -18.30 32.02 0.18
C LEU A 237 -19.50 32.94 0.34
N ASP A 238 -20.11 32.94 1.50
CA ASP A 238 -21.29 33.78 1.83
C ASP A 238 -20.91 35.25 2.10
N ASP A 239 -19.64 35.50 2.46
CA ASP A 239 -19.13 36.83 2.76
C ASP A 239 -18.68 37.60 1.50
N VAL A 240 -18.55 36.89 0.36
CA VAL A 240 -18.17 37.51 -0.92
C VAL A 240 -19.27 38.46 -1.39
N GLU A 241 -18.95 39.75 -1.44
CA GLU A 241 -19.83 40.75 -2.04
C GLU A 241 -19.80 40.65 -3.57
N VAL A 242 -20.96 40.46 -4.15
CA VAL A 242 -21.09 40.31 -5.62
C VAL A 242 -21.81 41.51 -6.20
N ASN A 243 -21.15 42.19 -7.10
CA ASN A 243 -21.78 43.22 -7.90
C ASN A 243 -21.64 42.93 -9.39
N GLU A 244 -22.50 43.57 -10.22
CA GLU A 244 -22.57 43.25 -11.65
C GLU A 244 -21.33 43.73 -12.42
N GLU A 245 -20.65 44.77 -11.96
CA GLU A 245 -19.45 45.31 -12.60
C GLU A 245 -18.27 44.32 -12.48
N ASP A 246 -18.09 43.74 -11.25
CA ASP A 246 -17.04 42.76 -11.00
C ASP A 246 -17.31 41.44 -11.72
N LEU A 247 -18.59 40.99 -11.76
CA LEU A 247 -18.96 39.81 -12.54
C LEU A 247 -18.70 39.99 -14.06
N LEU A 248 -18.98 41.18 -14.57
CA LEU A 248 -18.69 41.46 -15.98
C LEU A 248 -17.19 41.51 -16.26
N ALA A 249 -16.41 42.07 -15.33
CA ALA A 249 -14.95 42.07 -15.45
C ALA A 249 -14.40 40.65 -15.42
N PHE A 250 -14.80 39.85 -14.46
CA PHE A 250 -14.39 38.43 -14.31
C PHE A 250 -14.79 37.60 -15.54
N PHE A 251 -16.02 37.82 -16.06
CA PHE A 251 -16.47 37.17 -17.28
C PHE A 251 -15.60 37.55 -18.49
N GLN A 252 -15.19 38.82 -18.62
CA GLN A 252 -14.33 39.23 -19.73
C GLN A 252 -12.95 38.59 -19.68
N ASP A 253 -12.40 38.45 -18.49
CA ASP A 253 -11.09 37.82 -18.26
C ASP A 253 -11.12 36.29 -18.43
N THR A 254 -12.27 35.66 -18.12
CA THR A 254 -12.45 34.20 -18.19
C THR A 254 -13.34 33.75 -19.35
N LYS A 255 -13.67 34.66 -20.31
CA LYS A 255 -14.64 34.44 -21.38
C LYS A 255 -14.40 33.17 -22.21
N GLU A 256 -13.13 32.81 -22.42
CA GLU A 256 -12.75 31.61 -23.19
C GLU A 256 -13.23 30.30 -22.55
N ILE A 257 -13.38 30.27 -21.23
CA ILE A 257 -13.86 29.08 -20.49
C ILE A 257 -15.33 28.77 -20.77
N TYR A 258 -16.10 29.81 -21.11
CA TYR A 258 -17.54 29.72 -21.38
C TYR A 258 -17.86 29.62 -22.87
N ALA A 259 -16.86 29.70 -23.74
CA ALA A 259 -17.07 29.62 -25.20
C ALA A 259 -17.41 28.18 -25.62
N GLU A 260 -18.46 28.02 -26.40
CA GLU A 260 -18.75 26.76 -27.07
C GLU A 260 -17.84 26.63 -28.30
N ALA A 261 -17.00 25.60 -28.30
CA ALA A 261 -16.14 25.30 -29.44
C ALA A 261 -16.98 24.93 -30.67
N GLU A 262 -16.46 25.26 -31.89
CA GLU A 262 -17.04 24.76 -33.12
C GLU A 262 -17.15 23.24 -33.08
N SER A 263 -18.33 22.70 -33.35
CA SER A 263 -18.53 21.26 -33.47
C SER A 263 -19.05 20.90 -34.86
N ARG A 264 -18.61 19.75 -35.35
CA ARG A 264 -18.97 19.25 -36.67
C ARG A 264 -19.63 17.90 -36.58
N ARG A 265 -20.78 17.77 -37.25
CA ARG A 265 -21.42 16.47 -37.43
C ARG A 265 -20.91 15.87 -38.72
N VAL A 266 -20.17 14.82 -38.61
CA VAL A 266 -19.56 14.14 -39.74
C VAL A 266 -20.10 12.72 -39.88
N SER A 267 -20.19 12.26 -41.13
CA SER A 267 -20.37 10.84 -41.42
C SER A 267 -19.12 10.31 -42.11
N HIS A 268 -18.74 9.08 -41.83
CA HIS A 268 -17.59 8.46 -42.48
C HIS A 268 -17.89 7.08 -43.07
N ILE A 269 -17.04 6.64 -43.99
CA ILE A 269 -16.93 5.27 -44.47
C ILE A 269 -15.49 4.86 -44.24
N LEU A 270 -15.26 3.83 -43.46
CA LEU A 270 -13.94 3.27 -43.18
C LEU A 270 -13.74 2.00 -44.01
N VAL A 271 -12.61 1.89 -44.66
CA VAL A 271 -12.05 0.60 -45.12
C VAL A 271 -10.80 0.33 -44.33
N GLU A 272 -10.90 -0.63 -43.41
CA GLU A 272 -9.85 -0.99 -42.48
C GLU A 272 -8.64 -1.60 -43.18
N ILE A 273 -7.44 -1.27 -42.70
CA ILE A 273 -6.19 -1.94 -43.07
C ILE A 273 -5.89 -2.95 -41.92
N ASN A 274 -5.92 -4.23 -42.25
CA ASN A 274 -5.70 -5.31 -41.29
C ASN A 274 -5.00 -6.50 -41.99
N ASP A 275 -4.84 -7.63 -41.28
CA ASP A 275 -4.16 -8.82 -41.81
C ASP A 275 -4.81 -9.38 -43.08
N ASP A 276 -6.11 -9.18 -43.28
CA ASP A 276 -6.87 -9.65 -44.44
C ASP A 276 -6.97 -8.62 -45.56
N THR A 277 -6.77 -7.33 -45.27
CA THR A 277 -6.91 -6.22 -46.22
C THR A 277 -5.66 -5.35 -46.20
N SER A 278 -4.80 -5.49 -47.19
CA SER A 278 -3.61 -4.64 -47.33
C SER A 278 -3.96 -3.21 -47.66
N GLU A 279 -3.05 -2.26 -47.40
CA GLU A 279 -3.22 -0.83 -47.69
C GLU A 279 -3.59 -0.59 -49.18
N GLU A 280 -2.97 -1.33 -50.11
CA GLU A 280 -3.27 -1.20 -51.54
C GLU A 280 -4.70 -1.66 -51.86
N GLN A 281 -5.17 -2.75 -51.21
CA GLN A 281 -6.53 -3.26 -51.39
C GLN A 281 -7.56 -2.31 -50.78
N ALA A 282 -7.28 -1.80 -49.54
CA ALA A 282 -8.13 -0.80 -48.90
C ALA A 282 -8.25 0.46 -49.75
N LYS A 283 -7.12 0.91 -50.32
CA LYS A 283 -7.10 2.07 -51.21
C LYS A 283 -7.97 1.88 -52.47
N ILE A 284 -7.88 0.72 -53.11
CA ILE A 284 -8.71 0.40 -54.28
C ILE A 284 -10.20 0.39 -53.90
N LYS A 285 -10.53 -0.27 -52.77
CA LYS A 285 -11.93 -0.38 -52.28
C LYS A 285 -12.52 1.01 -51.98
N ILE A 286 -11.77 1.85 -51.28
CA ILE A 286 -12.25 3.19 -50.92
C ILE A 286 -12.37 4.13 -52.14
N ASP A 287 -11.46 3.99 -53.14
CA ASP A 287 -11.54 4.73 -54.39
C ASP A 287 -12.79 4.33 -55.21
N GLU A 288 -13.14 3.04 -55.27
CA GLU A 288 -14.39 2.56 -55.87
C GLU A 288 -15.63 3.13 -55.19
N VAL A 289 -15.63 3.24 -53.86
CA VAL A 289 -16.73 3.87 -53.10
C VAL A 289 -16.81 5.35 -53.39
N TYR A 290 -15.67 6.04 -53.46
CA TYR A 290 -15.59 7.45 -53.80
C TYR A 290 -16.14 7.73 -55.20
N ASP A 291 -15.81 6.89 -56.20
CA ASP A 291 -16.33 7.00 -57.57
C ASP A 291 -17.86 6.78 -57.62
N LYS A 292 -18.41 5.87 -56.81
CA LYS A 292 -19.86 5.67 -56.71
C LYS A 292 -20.58 6.89 -56.12
N ILE A 293 -19.98 7.54 -55.12
CA ILE A 293 -20.50 8.77 -54.51
C ILE A 293 -20.49 9.90 -55.56
N THR A 294 -19.36 10.11 -56.23
CA THR A 294 -19.16 11.23 -57.13
C THR A 294 -19.97 11.08 -58.43
N SER A 295 -20.22 9.85 -58.89
CA SER A 295 -21.09 9.57 -60.07
C SER A 295 -22.59 9.55 -59.72
N THR A 296 -22.99 9.87 -58.49
CA THR A 296 -24.40 9.92 -58.01
C THR A 296 -25.15 8.59 -58.15
N GLN A 297 -24.45 7.45 -58.16
CA GLN A 297 -25.06 6.13 -58.29
C GLN A 297 -25.70 5.62 -56.99
N ALA A 298 -25.20 6.08 -55.83
CA ALA A 298 -25.73 5.72 -54.54
C ALA A 298 -25.55 6.88 -53.53
N THR A 299 -26.30 6.86 -52.45
CA THR A 299 -26.12 7.85 -51.36
C THR A 299 -24.96 7.47 -50.47
N PHE A 300 -24.35 8.47 -49.82
CA PHE A 300 -23.29 8.24 -48.85
C PHE A 300 -23.76 7.26 -47.75
N THR A 301 -24.97 7.46 -47.25
CA THR A 301 -25.60 6.62 -46.21
C THR A 301 -25.75 5.16 -46.63
N ASP A 302 -26.15 4.90 -47.90
CA ASP A 302 -26.29 3.51 -48.37
C ASP A 302 -24.92 2.84 -48.52
N LEU A 303 -23.94 3.61 -49.02
CA LEU A 303 -22.56 3.11 -49.20
C LEU A 303 -21.86 2.91 -47.86
N ALA A 304 -22.13 3.71 -46.84
CA ALA A 304 -21.63 3.50 -45.48
C ALA A 304 -22.14 2.16 -44.92
N LYS A 305 -23.42 1.84 -45.11
CA LYS A 305 -24.01 0.56 -44.67
C LYS A 305 -23.44 -0.64 -45.42
N GLU A 306 -23.08 -0.46 -46.70
CA GLU A 306 -22.63 -1.57 -47.55
C GLU A 306 -21.11 -1.80 -47.44
N TYR A 307 -20.30 -0.75 -47.27
CA TYR A 307 -18.85 -0.79 -47.44
C TYR A 307 -18.05 -0.40 -46.22
N SER A 308 -18.66 0.22 -45.20
CA SER A 308 -17.89 0.65 -44.02
C SER A 308 -17.58 -0.54 -43.13
N ASP A 309 -16.30 -0.67 -42.78
CA ASP A 309 -15.82 -1.65 -41.79
C ASP A 309 -16.04 -1.13 -40.36
N ASP A 310 -16.38 0.15 -40.15
CA ASP A 310 -16.81 0.68 -38.85
C ASP A 310 -18.26 0.24 -38.53
N THR A 311 -18.39 -0.90 -37.85
CA THR A 311 -19.69 -1.47 -37.47
C THR A 311 -20.48 -0.59 -36.49
N GLY A 312 -19.83 0.33 -35.79
CA GLY A 312 -20.46 1.23 -34.82
C GLY A 312 -21.32 2.31 -35.50
N SER A 313 -20.88 2.84 -36.62
CA SER A 313 -21.58 3.92 -37.35
C SER A 313 -22.20 3.47 -38.65
N ALA A 314 -21.75 2.37 -39.27
CA ALA A 314 -22.21 1.90 -40.59
C ALA A 314 -23.74 1.83 -40.70
N GLU A 315 -24.44 1.19 -39.78
CA GLU A 315 -25.91 1.04 -39.77
C GLU A 315 -26.64 2.40 -39.64
N LEU A 316 -25.97 3.40 -39.04
CA LEU A 316 -26.45 4.77 -38.93
C LEU A 316 -26.05 5.62 -40.15
N GLY A 317 -25.52 5.00 -41.22
CA GLY A 317 -25.04 5.67 -42.42
C GLY A 317 -23.69 6.39 -42.25
N GLY A 318 -22.89 5.89 -41.32
CA GLY A 318 -21.58 6.41 -40.97
C GLY A 318 -21.60 7.64 -40.06
N ASP A 319 -22.75 8.00 -39.47
CA ASP A 319 -22.91 9.22 -38.66
C ASP A 319 -22.21 9.09 -37.29
N LEU A 320 -21.26 9.98 -37.04
CA LEU A 320 -20.49 10.06 -35.81
C LEU A 320 -21.03 11.12 -34.83
N GLY A 321 -22.12 11.81 -35.17
CA GLY A 321 -22.69 12.88 -34.36
C GLY A 321 -21.87 14.17 -34.42
N PHE A 322 -22.21 15.13 -33.54
CA PHE A 322 -21.46 16.36 -33.35
C PHE A 322 -20.25 16.14 -32.47
N ASN A 323 -19.09 16.55 -32.97
CA ASN A 323 -17.82 16.43 -32.29
C ASN A 323 -17.03 17.72 -32.36
N PRO A 324 -16.49 18.22 -31.23
CA PRO A 324 -15.61 19.38 -31.24
C PRO A 324 -14.22 19.00 -31.78
N LYS A 325 -13.42 20.01 -32.09
CA LYS A 325 -12.04 19.86 -32.52
C LYS A 325 -11.21 19.17 -31.42
N GLY A 326 -10.33 18.25 -31.78
CA GLY A 326 -9.52 17.43 -30.87
C GLY A 326 -10.16 16.08 -30.51
N THR A 327 -11.27 15.69 -31.17
CA THR A 327 -11.94 14.41 -30.95
C THR A 327 -11.39 13.27 -31.81
N PHE A 328 -10.97 13.60 -33.03
CA PHE A 328 -10.51 12.62 -34.02
C PHE A 328 -8.98 12.68 -34.20
N VAL A 329 -8.41 11.63 -34.80
CA VAL A 329 -6.99 11.62 -35.18
C VAL A 329 -6.70 12.73 -36.19
N ASP A 330 -5.48 13.26 -36.16
CA ASP A 330 -5.11 14.51 -36.86
C ASP A 330 -5.49 14.52 -38.34
N GLU A 331 -5.23 13.45 -39.08
CA GLU A 331 -5.49 13.35 -40.50
C GLU A 331 -7.01 13.37 -40.83
N PHE A 332 -7.79 12.69 -39.99
CA PHE A 332 -9.25 12.69 -40.10
C PHE A 332 -9.82 14.07 -39.78
N GLU A 333 -9.31 14.66 -38.69
CA GLU A 333 -9.77 15.96 -38.21
C GLU A 333 -9.44 17.08 -39.22
N GLU A 334 -8.21 17.11 -39.75
CA GLU A 334 -7.82 18.08 -40.77
C GLU A 334 -8.74 17.99 -42.00
N ALA A 335 -9.02 16.77 -42.44
CA ALA A 335 -9.94 16.56 -43.56
C ALA A 335 -11.36 16.98 -43.20
N ALA A 336 -11.90 16.57 -42.05
CA ALA A 336 -13.26 16.91 -41.62
C ALA A 336 -13.47 18.42 -41.48
N TYR A 337 -12.47 19.13 -40.93
CA TYR A 337 -12.53 20.59 -40.74
C TYR A 337 -12.21 21.38 -42.01
N GLY A 338 -11.64 20.74 -43.03
CA GLY A 338 -11.47 21.31 -44.38
C GLY A 338 -12.72 21.27 -45.27
N LEU A 339 -13.75 20.48 -44.90
CA LEU A 339 -14.95 20.28 -45.71
C LEU A 339 -15.97 21.40 -45.52
N GLY A 340 -16.63 21.74 -46.64
CA GLY A 340 -17.86 22.52 -46.63
C GLY A 340 -19.09 21.63 -46.40
N LEU A 341 -20.23 22.26 -46.02
CA LEU A 341 -21.48 21.55 -45.74
C LEU A 341 -21.90 20.64 -46.91
N ASN A 342 -22.21 19.39 -46.63
CA ASN A 342 -22.53 18.31 -47.55
C ASN A 342 -21.38 17.91 -48.52
N GLN A 343 -20.20 18.42 -48.33
CA GLN A 343 -19.01 18.01 -49.09
C GLN A 343 -18.48 16.68 -48.57
N VAL A 344 -17.93 15.86 -49.48
CA VAL A 344 -17.24 14.58 -49.15
C VAL A 344 -15.76 14.77 -49.45
N SER A 345 -14.91 14.28 -48.57
CA SER A 345 -13.44 14.26 -48.73
C SER A 345 -13.02 13.33 -49.88
N GLY A 346 -11.81 13.48 -50.36
CA GLY A 346 -11.11 12.35 -50.99
C GLY A 346 -10.79 11.27 -49.95
N PRO A 347 -10.22 10.12 -50.35
CA PRO A 347 -9.71 9.11 -49.42
C PRO A 347 -8.64 9.68 -48.49
N VAL A 348 -8.88 9.58 -47.19
CA VAL A 348 -8.00 10.05 -46.12
C VAL A 348 -7.41 8.82 -45.44
N LEU A 349 -6.09 8.71 -45.36
CA LEU A 349 -5.41 7.63 -44.68
C LEU A 349 -5.18 8.00 -43.21
N THR A 350 -5.56 7.12 -42.30
CA THR A 350 -5.26 7.19 -40.86
C THR A 350 -4.64 5.88 -40.40
N GLU A 351 -4.31 5.77 -39.16
CA GLU A 351 -3.85 4.51 -38.54
C GLU A 351 -4.89 3.39 -38.60
N PHE A 352 -6.18 3.68 -38.75
CA PHE A 352 -7.27 2.69 -38.85
C PHE A 352 -7.50 2.20 -40.29
N GLY A 353 -7.10 2.95 -41.29
CA GLY A 353 -7.34 2.64 -42.70
C GLY A 353 -7.72 3.88 -43.51
N TYR A 354 -8.37 3.65 -44.67
CA TYR A 354 -8.83 4.73 -45.51
C TYR A 354 -10.25 5.13 -45.18
N HIS A 355 -10.46 6.45 -45.05
CA HIS A 355 -11.76 7.05 -44.76
C HIS A 355 -12.25 7.91 -45.91
N LEU A 356 -13.56 7.90 -46.15
CA LEU A 356 -14.29 9.00 -46.81
C LEU A 356 -15.11 9.71 -45.76
N ILE A 357 -14.97 11.02 -45.67
CA ILE A 357 -15.60 11.83 -44.64
C ILE A 357 -16.58 12.79 -45.30
N LYS A 358 -17.79 12.90 -44.75
CA LYS A 358 -18.80 13.85 -45.21
C LYS A 358 -19.19 14.77 -44.07
N LEU A 359 -19.10 16.09 -44.29
CA LEU A 359 -19.68 17.06 -43.36
C LEU A 359 -21.20 17.10 -43.54
N VAL A 360 -21.92 16.67 -42.51
CA VAL A 360 -23.40 16.64 -42.53
C VAL A 360 -24.00 17.93 -42.01
N ASP A 361 -23.43 18.46 -40.92
CA ASP A 361 -23.85 19.68 -40.26
C ASP A 361 -22.70 20.32 -39.49
N MET A 362 -22.81 21.58 -39.11
CA MET A 362 -21.80 22.28 -38.31
C MET A 362 -22.46 23.30 -37.39
N GLU A 363 -22.07 23.30 -36.18
CA GLU A 363 -22.37 24.33 -35.18
C GLU A 363 -21.13 25.21 -35.04
N GLY A 364 -21.23 26.46 -35.44
CA GLY A 364 -20.11 27.40 -35.30
C GLY A 364 -19.81 27.67 -33.85
N ALA A 365 -18.56 28.02 -33.57
CA ALA A 365 -18.19 28.50 -32.25
C ALA A 365 -19.14 29.62 -31.81
N LYS A 366 -19.69 29.50 -30.61
CA LYS A 366 -20.54 30.53 -30.03
C LYS A 366 -19.76 31.30 -29.00
N GLU A 367 -19.67 32.60 -29.18
CA GLU A 367 -19.21 33.46 -28.10
C GLU A 367 -20.24 33.43 -26.95
N PRO A 368 -19.80 33.24 -25.74
CA PRO A 368 -20.72 33.20 -24.58
C PRO A 368 -21.34 34.57 -24.39
N VAL A 369 -22.65 34.58 -24.13
CA VAL A 369 -23.38 35.77 -23.73
C VAL A 369 -23.45 35.78 -22.21
N PHE A 370 -23.04 36.86 -21.58
CA PHE A 370 -22.96 36.96 -20.11
C PHE A 370 -24.26 36.54 -19.40
N GLU A 371 -25.42 36.98 -19.91
CA GLU A 371 -26.71 36.67 -19.32
C GLU A 371 -27.01 35.15 -19.30
N ASP A 372 -26.51 34.39 -20.28
CA ASP A 372 -26.76 32.95 -20.39
C ASP A 372 -25.89 32.14 -19.40
N VAL A 373 -24.74 32.68 -19.04
CA VAL A 373 -23.75 32.01 -18.15
C VAL A 373 -23.62 32.72 -16.79
N LYS A 374 -24.39 33.76 -16.52
CA LYS A 374 -24.27 34.62 -15.32
C LYS A 374 -24.22 33.86 -14.00
N SER A 375 -25.08 32.86 -13.82
CA SER A 375 -25.09 32.08 -12.57
C SER A 375 -23.83 31.25 -12.39
N ARG A 376 -23.25 30.77 -13.50
CA ARG A 376 -22.00 30.01 -13.46
C ARG A 376 -20.81 30.93 -13.19
N VAL A 377 -20.79 32.09 -13.84
CA VAL A 377 -19.80 33.16 -13.63
C VAL A 377 -19.82 33.60 -12.17
N GLU A 378 -21.02 33.81 -11.60
CA GLU A 378 -21.17 34.20 -10.17
C GLU A 378 -20.62 33.13 -9.22
N ALA A 379 -20.89 31.85 -9.49
CA ALA A 379 -20.38 30.77 -8.66
C ALA A 379 -18.84 30.69 -8.70
N GLU A 380 -18.27 30.75 -9.91
CA GLU A 380 -16.81 30.70 -10.09
C GLU A 380 -16.12 31.98 -9.56
N PHE A 381 -16.76 33.14 -9.65
CA PHE A 381 -16.29 34.39 -9.06
C PHE A 381 -16.25 34.28 -7.54
N ARG A 382 -17.34 33.80 -6.91
CA ARG A 382 -17.37 33.59 -5.45
C ARG A 382 -16.28 32.63 -4.97
N GLU A 383 -16.04 31.54 -5.71
CA GLU A 383 -14.96 30.61 -5.37
C GLU A 383 -13.58 31.26 -5.47
N ALA A 384 -13.34 32.06 -6.51
CA ALA A 384 -12.06 32.74 -6.69
C ALA A 384 -11.81 33.80 -5.60
N GLU A 385 -12.80 34.62 -5.29
CA GLU A 385 -12.70 35.63 -4.23
C GLU A 385 -12.58 35.00 -2.84
N ALA A 386 -13.35 33.93 -2.56
CA ALA A 386 -13.23 33.20 -1.30
C ALA A 386 -11.85 32.57 -1.13
N GLU A 387 -11.22 32.10 -2.20
CA GLU A 387 -9.85 31.58 -2.19
C GLU A 387 -8.84 32.68 -1.85
N GLU A 388 -8.97 33.88 -2.45
CA GLU A 388 -8.10 35.02 -2.14
C GLU A 388 -8.29 35.47 -0.69
N MET A 389 -9.53 35.54 -0.22
CA MET A 389 -9.85 35.85 1.16
C MET A 389 -9.26 34.79 2.12
N PHE A 390 -9.41 33.50 1.79
CA PHE A 390 -8.89 32.39 2.59
C PHE A 390 -7.36 32.46 2.73
N VAL A 391 -6.65 32.66 1.64
CA VAL A 391 -5.17 32.77 1.66
C VAL A 391 -4.73 33.99 2.48
N SER A 392 -5.40 35.14 2.26
CA SER A 392 -5.10 36.38 2.98
C SER A 392 -5.36 36.24 4.48
N LEU A 393 -6.53 35.71 4.85
CA LEU A 393 -6.95 35.55 6.24
C LEU A 393 -6.07 34.50 6.97
N SER A 394 -5.74 33.39 6.30
CA SER A 394 -4.83 32.37 6.84
C SER A 394 -3.43 32.93 7.08
N SER A 395 -2.90 33.70 6.14
CA SER A 395 -1.60 34.35 6.29
C SER A 395 -1.59 35.33 7.46
N ARG A 396 -2.66 36.11 7.59
CA ARG A 396 -2.82 37.09 8.69
C ARG A 396 -3.01 36.39 10.05
N LEU A 397 -3.77 35.30 10.08
CA LEU A 397 -3.93 34.47 11.28
C LEU A 397 -2.58 33.92 11.75
N SER A 398 -1.78 33.40 10.84
CA SER A 398 -0.45 32.91 11.16
C SER A 398 0.46 33.99 11.76
N GLU A 399 0.49 35.20 11.15
CA GLU A 399 1.32 36.30 11.58
C GLU A 399 0.92 36.79 12.99
N ILE A 400 -0.37 37.08 13.18
CA ILE A 400 -0.86 37.65 14.46
C ILE A 400 -0.75 36.61 15.58
N SER A 401 -1.10 35.34 15.30
CA SER A 401 -1.05 34.29 16.32
C SER A 401 0.37 34.01 16.81
N TYR A 402 1.37 34.15 15.93
CA TYR A 402 2.77 34.02 16.32
C TYR A 402 3.26 35.15 17.25
N GLU A 403 2.74 36.37 17.05
CA GLU A 403 3.13 37.55 17.85
C GLU A 403 2.30 37.67 19.15
N SER A 404 1.17 36.98 19.25
CA SER A 404 0.20 37.14 20.37
C SER A 404 0.46 36.12 21.49
N PRO A 405 0.27 36.50 22.74
CA PRO A 405 0.43 35.59 23.88
C PRO A 405 -0.72 34.60 24.03
N ASP A 406 -1.86 34.85 23.38
CA ASP A 406 -3.06 33.98 23.35
C ASP A 406 -3.84 34.17 22.04
N LEU A 407 -5.04 33.61 21.95
CA LEU A 407 -5.88 33.70 20.73
C LEU A 407 -6.90 34.85 20.78
N ILE A 408 -6.88 35.72 21.83
CA ILE A 408 -7.85 36.81 21.99
C ILE A 408 -7.62 37.89 20.94
N ASP A 409 -6.38 38.43 20.88
CA ASP A 409 -6.04 39.47 19.90
C ASP A 409 -6.26 39.00 18.46
N PRO A 410 -5.79 37.76 18.03
CA PRO A 410 -6.11 37.23 16.69
C PRO A 410 -7.60 37.09 16.42
N SER A 411 -8.39 36.65 17.43
CA SER A 411 -9.85 36.51 17.33
C SER A 411 -10.53 37.86 17.09
N GLU A 412 -10.14 38.87 17.87
CA GLU A 412 -10.75 40.22 17.78
C GLU A 412 -10.35 40.92 16.46
N GLU A 413 -9.08 40.82 16.03
CA GLU A 413 -8.61 41.50 14.83
C GLU A 413 -9.18 40.87 13.55
N LEU A 414 -9.35 39.54 13.53
CA LEU A 414 -9.80 38.78 12.34
C LEU A 414 -11.30 38.47 12.39
N GLU A 415 -11.99 38.87 13.43
CA GLU A 415 -13.41 38.57 13.66
C GLU A 415 -13.73 37.06 13.67
N LEU A 416 -12.74 36.22 14.07
CA LEU A 416 -12.88 34.78 14.18
C LEU A 416 -13.33 34.36 15.58
N SER A 417 -14.21 33.36 15.67
CA SER A 417 -14.65 32.83 16.96
C SER A 417 -13.65 31.86 17.54
N ILE A 418 -13.30 32.01 18.83
CA ILE A 418 -12.51 31.03 19.56
C ILE A 418 -13.40 29.81 19.84
N LEU A 419 -12.99 28.67 19.33
CA LEU A 419 -13.61 27.37 19.56
C LEU A 419 -12.81 26.59 20.60
N THR A 420 -13.45 25.62 21.27
CA THR A 420 -12.82 24.85 22.34
C THR A 420 -13.12 23.36 22.21
N GLU A 421 -12.14 22.51 22.56
CA GLU A 421 -12.32 21.07 22.69
C GLU A 421 -11.62 20.61 23.99
N SER A 422 -12.27 19.74 24.77
CA SER A 422 -11.77 19.27 26.06
C SER A 422 -11.34 17.82 26.01
N ASP A 423 -10.41 17.44 26.93
CA ASP A 423 -9.94 16.08 27.14
C ASP A 423 -9.30 15.44 25.89
N VAL A 424 -8.68 16.26 25.04
CA VAL A 424 -7.91 15.80 23.88
C VAL A 424 -6.68 15.02 24.39
N ASN A 425 -6.51 13.79 23.93
CA ASN A 425 -5.38 12.93 24.25
C ASN A 425 -4.85 12.26 22.96
N ARG A 426 -3.77 11.51 23.05
CA ARG A 426 -3.11 10.88 21.88
C ARG A 426 -3.95 9.78 21.20
N PHE A 427 -5.10 9.41 21.77
CA PHE A 427 -6.04 8.41 21.24
C PHE A 427 -7.42 9.01 20.94
N THR A 428 -7.55 10.33 20.97
CA THR A 428 -8.78 11.03 20.60
C THR A 428 -9.09 10.71 19.13
N ASP A 429 -10.32 10.23 18.86
CA ASP A 429 -10.76 9.72 17.56
C ASP A 429 -11.88 10.57 16.92
N VAL A 430 -12.29 11.66 17.58
CA VAL A 430 -13.32 12.57 17.11
C VAL A 430 -12.87 14.04 17.29
N GLY A 431 -13.51 14.95 16.55
CA GLY A 431 -13.24 16.39 16.65
C GLY A 431 -11.91 16.80 15.98
N LEU A 432 -11.50 18.04 16.24
CA LEU A 432 -10.23 18.60 15.77
C LEU A 432 -9.04 17.87 16.40
N GLY A 433 -9.17 17.48 17.66
CA GLY A 433 -8.17 16.72 18.42
C GLY A 433 -7.87 15.32 17.85
N SER A 434 -8.69 14.79 16.92
CA SER A 434 -8.41 13.53 16.23
C SER A 434 -7.42 13.69 15.06
N ASN A 435 -7.15 14.92 14.62
CA ASN A 435 -6.23 15.18 13.53
C ASN A 435 -4.78 14.95 13.96
N PRO A 436 -3.98 14.13 13.25
CA PRO A 436 -2.60 13.82 13.64
C PRO A 436 -1.67 15.03 13.73
N ALA A 437 -1.86 16.06 12.87
CA ALA A 437 -1.09 17.29 12.92
C ALA A 437 -1.39 18.07 14.21
N VAL A 438 -2.67 18.16 14.59
CA VAL A 438 -3.12 18.80 15.84
C VAL A 438 -2.57 18.05 17.05
N GLN A 439 -2.71 16.70 17.07
CA GLN A 439 -2.16 15.88 18.17
C GLN A 439 -0.64 16.07 18.31
N SER A 440 0.09 16.05 17.18
CA SER A 440 1.54 16.27 17.20
C SER A 440 1.92 17.61 17.81
N VAL A 441 1.18 18.66 17.47
CA VAL A 441 1.51 20.02 17.87
C VAL A 441 1.08 20.31 19.31
N VAL A 442 -0.12 19.90 19.73
CA VAL A 442 -0.61 20.18 21.10
C VAL A 442 0.19 19.46 22.18
N PHE A 443 0.86 18.34 21.83
CA PHE A 443 1.76 17.61 22.72
C PHE A 443 3.25 17.92 22.46
N SER A 444 3.57 18.96 21.67
CA SER A 444 4.95 19.46 21.51
C SER A 444 5.37 20.31 22.70
N ASP A 445 6.69 20.39 22.95
CA ASP A 445 7.21 21.21 24.05
C ASP A 445 6.80 22.67 23.93
N ASP A 446 6.74 23.22 22.73
CA ASP A 446 6.42 24.60 22.44
C ASP A 446 4.96 24.96 22.86
N VAL A 447 4.00 24.13 22.48
CA VAL A 447 2.58 24.36 22.79
C VAL A 447 2.22 23.82 24.17
N LEU A 448 2.75 22.63 24.55
CA LEU A 448 2.43 21.99 25.82
C LEU A 448 3.08 22.68 27.02
N LEU A 449 4.39 22.93 26.96
CA LEU A 449 5.17 23.43 28.10
C LEU A 449 5.31 24.96 28.09
N ASP A 450 5.68 25.52 26.93
CA ASP A 450 5.90 26.95 26.79
C ASP A 450 4.60 27.73 26.62
N ARG A 451 3.49 27.05 26.36
CA ARG A 451 2.15 27.64 26.25
C ARG A 451 2.02 28.63 25.09
N ASN A 452 2.78 28.44 24.04
CA ASN A 452 2.65 29.25 22.84
C ASN A 452 1.42 28.85 22.02
N ASN A 453 0.97 29.74 21.15
CA ASN A 453 0.05 29.38 20.08
C ASN A 453 0.81 28.50 19.08
N SER A 454 0.14 27.56 18.46
CA SER A 454 0.76 26.74 17.38
C SER A 454 1.09 27.59 16.16
N GLU A 455 1.95 27.08 15.31
CA GLU A 455 1.98 27.51 13.92
C GLU A 455 0.63 27.23 13.23
N LEU A 456 0.41 27.85 12.07
CA LEU A 456 -0.77 27.58 11.26
C LEU A 456 -0.73 26.13 10.75
N LEU A 457 -1.74 25.35 11.08
CA LEU A 457 -1.88 23.97 10.70
C LEU A 457 -2.86 23.83 9.52
N GLU A 458 -2.44 23.16 8.47
CA GLU A 458 -3.31 22.77 7.36
C GLU A 458 -4.00 21.45 7.72
N ILE A 459 -5.31 21.53 8.00
CA ILE A 459 -6.14 20.34 8.24
C ILE A 459 -6.57 19.70 6.92
N THR A 460 -6.96 20.56 5.99
CA THR A 460 -7.19 20.24 4.58
C THR A 460 -6.77 21.44 3.73
N PRO A 461 -6.61 21.33 2.41
CA PRO A 461 -6.27 22.48 1.55
C PRO A 461 -7.17 23.70 1.72
N ASN A 462 -8.41 23.51 2.20
CA ASN A 462 -9.41 24.55 2.39
C ASN A 462 -9.74 24.83 3.86
N HIS A 463 -8.94 24.31 4.80
CA HIS A 463 -9.19 24.45 6.24
C HIS A 463 -7.88 24.56 7.00
N HIS A 464 -7.63 25.75 7.55
CA HIS A 464 -6.47 26.05 8.39
C HIS A 464 -6.88 26.33 9.82
N VAL A 465 -6.03 25.98 10.78
CA VAL A 465 -6.26 26.24 12.20
C VAL A 465 -4.99 26.69 12.91
N VAL A 466 -5.17 27.48 13.98
CA VAL A 466 -4.16 27.72 15.01
C VAL A 466 -4.73 27.24 16.33
N VAL A 467 -3.97 26.42 17.05
CA VAL A 467 -4.40 25.83 18.32
C VAL A 467 -3.54 26.30 19.47
N ARG A 468 -4.14 26.33 20.67
CA ARG A 468 -3.49 26.62 21.93
C ARG A 468 -4.07 25.74 23.02
N ILE A 469 -3.27 25.33 24.01
CA ILE A 469 -3.80 24.64 25.18
C ILE A 469 -4.16 25.60 26.30
N THR A 470 -5.33 25.36 26.90
CA THR A 470 -5.83 26.08 28.06
C THR A 470 -5.58 25.31 29.35
N ARG A 471 -5.71 24.00 29.32
CA ARG A 471 -5.45 23.11 30.46
C ARG A 471 -4.58 21.93 30.02
N TYR A 472 -3.64 21.58 30.88
CA TYR A 472 -2.85 20.36 30.75
C TYR A 472 -3.07 19.46 31.95
N GLN A 473 -3.39 18.23 31.72
CA GLN A 473 -3.54 17.18 32.71
C GLN A 473 -2.48 16.09 32.42
N PRO A 474 -1.39 16.07 33.20
CA PRO A 474 -0.36 15.05 33.02
C PRO A 474 -0.88 13.66 33.40
N GLU A 475 -0.15 12.65 33.01
CA GLU A 475 -0.38 11.29 33.50
C GLU A 475 -0.22 11.25 35.03
N GLU A 476 -1.25 10.81 35.71
CA GLU A 476 -1.24 10.62 37.16
C GLU A 476 -1.70 9.20 37.49
N VAL A 477 -1.20 8.67 38.62
CA VAL A 477 -1.66 7.38 39.12
C VAL A 477 -3.11 7.50 39.58
N MET A 478 -4.00 6.72 38.99
CA MET A 478 -5.43 6.71 39.35
C MET A 478 -5.59 6.31 40.83
N PRO A 479 -6.46 6.96 41.57
CA PRO A 479 -6.75 6.58 42.95
C PRO A 479 -7.14 5.10 43.04
N ILE A 480 -6.65 4.41 44.09
CA ILE A 480 -6.95 2.99 44.29
C ILE A 480 -8.45 2.69 44.32
N ALA A 481 -9.27 3.64 44.73
CA ALA A 481 -10.72 3.49 44.77
C ALA A 481 -11.33 3.33 43.38
N ASP A 482 -10.73 3.94 42.36
CA ASP A 482 -11.24 3.95 40.98
C ASP A 482 -10.84 2.64 40.25
N VAL A 483 -9.71 2.05 40.63
CA VAL A 483 -9.16 0.84 40.00
C VAL A 483 -9.35 -0.43 40.85
N ARG A 484 -9.96 -0.28 42.03
CA ARG A 484 -10.16 -1.34 43.02
C ARG A 484 -10.82 -2.58 42.42
N THR A 485 -11.94 -2.39 41.73
CA THR A 485 -12.70 -3.52 41.14
C THR A 485 -11.87 -4.26 40.11
N GLN A 486 -11.13 -3.55 39.28
CA GLN A 486 -10.22 -4.14 38.29
C GLN A 486 -9.10 -4.96 38.95
N ILE A 487 -8.54 -4.47 40.07
CA ILE A 487 -7.51 -5.18 40.85
C ILE A 487 -8.10 -6.43 41.48
N GLU A 488 -9.27 -6.34 42.12
CA GLU A 488 -9.98 -7.48 42.72
C GLU A 488 -10.27 -8.56 41.68
N GLU A 489 -10.75 -8.18 40.51
CA GLU A 489 -11.00 -9.12 39.40
C GLU A 489 -9.72 -9.79 38.92
N THR A 490 -8.65 -9.02 38.76
CA THR A 490 -7.34 -9.55 38.33
C THR A 490 -6.75 -10.50 39.35
N LEU A 491 -6.77 -10.15 40.63
CA LEU A 491 -6.22 -10.97 41.71
C LEU A 491 -7.06 -12.22 41.95
N SER A 492 -8.40 -12.09 42.01
CA SER A 492 -9.28 -13.24 42.18
C SER A 492 -9.14 -14.25 41.04
N LEU A 493 -9.04 -13.78 39.80
CA LEU A 493 -8.79 -14.65 38.66
C LEU A 493 -7.43 -15.34 38.75
N LYS A 494 -6.36 -14.63 39.10
CA LYS A 494 -5.02 -15.18 39.26
C LYS A 494 -4.96 -16.23 40.38
N GLN A 495 -5.63 -15.98 41.51
CA GLN A 495 -5.72 -16.93 42.62
C GLN A 495 -6.55 -18.15 42.22
N ALA A 496 -7.68 -17.97 41.53
CA ALA A 496 -8.53 -19.07 41.07
C ALA A 496 -7.78 -19.99 40.09
N ILE A 497 -7.03 -19.42 39.14
CA ILE A 497 -6.19 -20.19 38.20
C ILE A 497 -5.13 -21.01 38.97
N ALA A 498 -4.44 -20.38 39.93
CA ALA A 498 -3.43 -21.09 40.74
C ALA A 498 -4.05 -22.25 41.52
N ILE A 499 -5.20 -22.06 42.16
CA ILE A 499 -5.94 -23.10 42.89
C ILE A 499 -6.40 -24.20 41.92
N ALA A 500 -6.94 -23.85 40.75
CA ALA A 500 -7.38 -24.81 39.74
C ALA A 500 -6.20 -25.69 39.27
N GLU A 501 -5.06 -25.07 39.02
CA GLU A 501 -3.84 -25.77 38.62
C GLU A 501 -3.32 -26.70 39.71
N ASP A 502 -3.29 -26.25 40.97
CA ASP A 502 -2.85 -27.07 42.10
C ASP A 502 -3.80 -28.25 42.35
N GLN A 503 -5.12 -28.03 42.26
CA GLN A 503 -6.09 -29.12 42.30
C GLN A 503 -5.87 -30.12 41.16
N ALA A 504 -5.57 -29.64 39.95
CA ALA A 504 -5.30 -30.51 38.80
C ALA A 504 -4.02 -31.35 39.02
N LYS A 505 -2.94 -30.75 39.54
CA LYS A 505 -1.71 -31.46 39.93
C LYS A 505 -1.97 -32.57 40.97
N ASP A 506 -2.73 -32.25 42.02
CA ASP A 506 -3.12 -33.21 43.04
C ASP A 506 -3.96 -34.37 42.45
N MET A 507 -4.91 -34.06 41.57
CA MET A 507 -5.71 -35.08 40.89
C MET A 507 -4.86 -36.00 40.03
N VAL A 508 -3.89 -35.46 39.29
CA VAL A 508 -2.95 -36.24 38.47
C VAL A 508 -2.14 -37.16 39.37
N ALA A 509 -1.55 -36.66 40.46
CA ALA A 509 -0.77 -37.47 41.43
C ALA A 509 -1.60 -38.61 42.03
N MET A 510 -2.88 -38.34 42.37
CA MET A 510 -3.81 -39.39 42.84
C MET A 510 -4.07 -40.45 41.77
N LEU A 511 -4.27 -40.06 40.54
CA LEU A 511 -4.53 -40.97 39.41
C LEU A 511 -3.30 -41.83 39.09
N GLU A 512 -2.11 -41.24 39.16
CA GLU A 512 -0.83 -41.94 38.96
C GLU A 512 -0.51 -42.93 40.10
N SER A 513 -0.88 -42.60 41.35
CA SER A 513 -0.74 -43.49 42.47
C SER A 513 -1.72 -44.67 42.48
N GLY A 514 -2.61 -44.75 41.48
CA GLY A 514 -3.55 -45.85 41.31
C GLY A 514 -4.95 -45.59 41.89
N SER A 515 -5.25 -44.37 42.32
CA SER A 515 -6.62 -44.01 42.74
C SER A 515 -7.62 -44.22 41.64
N ILE A 516 -8.85 -44.65 42.02
CA ILE A 516 -9.94 -44.87 41.06
C ILE A 516 -10.43 -43.51 40.59
N ALA A 517 -10.62 -43.36 39.28
CA ALA A 517 -11.07 -42.11 38.65
C ALA A 517 -12.34 -41.52 39.31
N ARG A 518 -13.31 -42.37 39.66
CA ARG A 518 -14.53 -41.96 40.36
C ARG A 518 -14.23 -41.35 41.75
N PHE A 519 -13.33 -41.92 42.49
CA PHE A 519 -12.95 -41.40 43.83
C PHE A 519 -12.31 -40.03 43.72
N VAL A 520 -11.47 -39.80 42.72
CA VAL A 520 -10.87 -38.49 42.45
C VAL A 520 -11.94 -37.45 42.06
N ALA A 521 -12.87 -37.81 41.19
CA ALA A 521 -13.97 -36.94 40.81
C ALA A 521 -14.87 -36.57 42.01
N ASP A 522 -15.27 -37.57 42.80
CA ASP A 522 -16.14 -37.36 43.96
C ASP A 522 -15.46 -36.48 45.04
N LYS A 523 -14.14 -36.60 45.23
CA LYS A 523 -13.36 -35.77 46.18
C LYS A 523 -13.42 -34.28 45.84
N TYR A 524 -13.38 -33.93 44.53
CA TYR A 524 -13.38 -32.55 44.09
C TYR A 524 -14.77 -32.08 43.58
N ASN A 525 -15.80 -32.92 43.79
CA ASN A 525 -17.17 -32.68 43.31
C ASN A 525 -17.24 -32.40 41.79
N LEU A 526 -16.42 -33.11 41.01
CA LEU A 526 -16.33 -32.99 39.57
C LEU A 526 -16.93 -34.21 38.86
N LYS A 527 -17.22 -34.09 37.59
CA LYS A 527 -17.75 -35.16 36.75
C LYS A 527 -16.80 -35.51 35.61
N TRP A 528 -16.50 -36.79 35.45
CA TRP A 528 -15.78 -37.27 34.26
C TRP A 528 -16.61 -37.10 33.00
N THR A 529 -15.99 -36.45 32.02
CA THR A 529 -16.47 -36.45 30.64
C THR A 529 -15.62 -37.44 29.86
N VAL A 530 -16.25 -38.32 29.10
CA VAL A 530 -15.59 -39.35 28.30
C VAL A 530 -15.89 -39.13 26.82
N SER A 531 -14.87 -39.19 26.01
CA SER A 531 -14.98 -39.15 24.56
C SER A 531 -14.14 -40.27 23.96
N SER A 532 -14.77 -41.15 23.22
CA SER A 532 -14.10 -42.28 22.57
C SER A 532 -13.80 -41.94 21.11
N GLU A 533 -12.74 -42.53 20.58
CA GLU A 533 -12.30 -42.32 19.20
C GLU A 533 -12.14 -40.83 18.78
N THR A 534 -11.76 -39.98 19.72
CA THR A 534 -11.57 -38.55 19.48
C THR A 534 -10.41 -38.33 18.52
N SER A 535 -10.63 -37.66 17.41
CA SER A 535 -9.59 -37.22 16.49
C SER A 535 -9.06 -35.84 16.85
N ARG A 536 -7.86 -35.46 16.36
CA ARG A 536 -7.23 -34.15 16.63
C ARG A 536 -8.12 -32.97 16.25
N ASN A 537 -8.90 -33.10 15.18
CA ASN A 537 -9.68 -32.01 14.58
C ASN A 537 -11.20 -32.24 14.70
N GLN A 538 -11.63 -32.98 15.73
CA GLN A 538 -13.06 -33.26 15.93
C GLN A 538 -13.81 -31.98 16.35
N LEU A 539 -14.71 -31.49 15.51
CA LEU A 539 -15.42 -30.23 15.72
C LEU A 539 -16.38 -30.25 16.94
N THR A 540 -16.83 -31.42 17.36
CA THR A 540 -17.77 -31.59 18.49
C THR A 540 -17.09 -31.73 19.84
N PHE A 541 -15.79 -31.70 19.89
CA PHE A 541 -14.97 -31.82 21.09
C PHE A 541 -14.15 -30.55 21.31
N ASP A 542 -13.90 -30.18 22.55
CA ASP A 542 -13.09 -29.01 22.88
C ASP A 542 -11.70 -29.15 22.27
N ARG A 543 -11.34 -28.21 21.37
CA ARG A 543 -10.12 -28.28 20.59
C ARG A 543 -8.86 -28.16 21.46
N GLU A 544 -8.93 -27.35 22.50
CA GLU A 544 -7.80 -27.12 23.38
C GLU A 544 -7.52 -28.38 24.23
N ILE A 545 -8.59 -28.99 24.79
CA ILE A 545 -8.49 -30.26 25.49
C ILE A 545 -7.99 -31.37 24.55
N SER A 546 -8.51 -31.42 23.32
CA SER A 546 -8.01 -32.38 22.31
C SER A 546 -6.52 -32.20 22.07
N THR A 547 -6.08 -30.97 21.79
CA THR A 547 -4.66 -30.67 21.55
C THR A 547 -3.79 -31.13 22.68
N GLN A 548 -4.16 -30.83 23.93
CA GLN A 548 -3.40 -31.23 25.10
C GLN A 548 -3.43 -32.76 25.34
N ALA A 549 -4.58 -33.41 25.14
CA ALA A 549 -4.68 -34.87 25.29
C ALA A 549 -3.82 -35.61 24.24
N PHE A 550 -3.57 -35.02 23.08
CA PHE A 550 -2.70 -35.61 22.07
C PHE A 550 -1.20 -35.39 22.33
N THR A 551 -0.80 -34.57 23.31
CA THR A 551 0.59 -34.48 23.78
C THR A 551 0.95 -35.60 24.75
N LEU A 552 -0.05 -36.20 25.42
CA LEU A 552 0.19 -37.27 26.37
C LEU A 552 0.79 -38.51 25.67
N ALA A 553 1.67 -39.21 26.40
CA ALA A 553 2.30 -40.43 25.90
C ALA A 553 1.25 -41.51 25.57
N ARG A 554 1.55 -42.39 24.64
CA ARG A 554 0.74 -43.59 24.41
C ARG A 554 0.80 -44.49 25.63
N PRO A 555 -0.33 -44.85 26.24
CA PRO A 555 -0.32 -45.73 27.40
C PRO A 555 0.15 -47.15 27.00
N ALA A 556 0.84 -47.85 27.94
CA ALA A 556 1.08 -49.25 27.77
C ALA A 556 -0.25 -50.04 27.90
N GLU A 557 -0.29 -51.24 27.34
CA GLU A 557 -1.50 -52.08 27.32
C GLU A 557 -2.05 -52.27 28.75
N GLY A 558 -3.34 -51.96 28.92
CA GLY A 558 -4.01 -52.02 30.22
C GLY A 558 -3.73 -50.87 31.19
N ASN A 559 -2.89 -49.94 30.82
CA ASN A 559 -2.58 -48.73 31.60
C ASN A 559 -3.30 -47.48 31.03
N LYS A 560 -3.14 -46.35 31.72
CA LYS A 560 -3.58 -45.03 31.29
C LYS A 560 -2.41 -44.05 31.29
N SER A 561 -2.47 -43.08 30.42
CA SER A 561 -1.58 -41.92 30.45
C SER A 561 -2.38 -40.75 31.01
N VAL A 562 -1.85 -40.05 32.00
CA VAL A 562 -2.55 -38.99 32.72
C VAL A 562 -1.72 -37.72 32.62
N GLY A 563 -2.38 -36.56 32.55
CA GLY A 563 -1.76 -35.26 32.58
C GLY A 563 -2.77 -34.18 32.86
N TYR A 564 -2.31 -32.94 33.01
CA TYR A 564 -3.17 -31.78 33.15
C TYR A 564 -2.74 -30.66 32.19
N ALA A 565 -3.63 -29.74 31.98
CA ALA A 565 -3.35 -28.49 31.30
C ALA A 565 -4.22 -27.36 31.88
N VAL A 566 -3.71 -26.14 31.84
CA VAL A 566 -4.50 -24.94 32.07
C VAL A 566 -4.88 -24.40 30.69
N LEU A 567 -6.17 -24.22 30.50
CA LEU A 567 -6.75 -23.74 29.22
C LEU A 567 -6.63 -22.22 29.11
N SER A 568 -6.83 -21.70 27.94
CA SER A 568 -6.74 -20.25 27.66
C SER A 568 -7.73 -19.40 28.48
N ASN A 569 -8.88 -19.96 28.86
CA ASN A 569 -9.85 -19.32 29.75
C ASN A 569 -9.53 -19.44 31.23
N GLY A 570 -8.38 -20.07 31.62
CA GLY A 570 -7.95 -20.28 32.99
C GLY A 570 -8.41 -21.59 33.64
N ASP A 571 -9.37 -22.33 33.06
CA ASP A 571 -9.82 -23.60 33.58
C ASP A 571 -8.68 -24.62 33.58
N ALA A 572 -8.59 -25.43 34.63
CA ALA A 572 -7.66 -26.54 34.65
C ALA A 572 -8.37 -27.85 34.25
N VAL A 573 -7.73 -28.62 33.39
CA VAL A 573 -8.27 -29.88 32.90
C VAL A 573 -7.30 -31.02 33.22
N VAL A 574 -7.80 -32.04 33.91
CA VAL A 574 -7.08 -33.30 34.12
C VAL A 574 -7.54 -34.31 33.09
N MET A 575 -6.63 -34.85 32.33
CA MET A 575 -6.94 -35.73 31.19
C MET A 575 -6.36 -37.12 31.43
N SER A 576 -7.09 -38.13 30.99
CA SER A 576 -6.63 -39.53 30.99
C SER A 576 -6.85 -40.12 29.60
N VAL A 577 -5.79 -40.57 28.97
CA VAL A 577 -5.85 -41.31 27.71
C VAL A 577 -5.71 -42.80 28.03
N THR A 578 -6.72 -43.59 27.61
CA THR A 578 -6.75 -45.03 27.88
C THR A 578 -6.42 -45.87 26.68
N ASN A 579 -6.65 -45.32 25.48
CA ASN A 579 -6.37 -46.03 24.24
C ASN A 579 -5.93 -45.04 23.17
N VAL A 580 -5.06 -45.53 22.29
CA VAL A 580 -4.57 -44.78 21.11
C VAL A 580 -4.69 -45.69 19.91
N ASN A 581 -5.67 -45.39 19.07
CA ASN A 581 -5.96 -46.18 17.88
C ASN A 581 -5.37 -45.46 16.65
N ASN A 582 -4.51 -46.17 15.94
CA ASN A 582 -4.09 -45.76 14.61
C ASN A 582 -5.05 -46.44 13.61
N LYS A 583 -5.96 -45.69 12.99
CA LYS A 583 -6.80 -46.24 11.93
C LYS A 583 -5.91 -46.75 10.80
N THR A 584 -6.06 -48.01 10.46
CA THR A 584 -5.40 -48.65 9.30
C THR A 584 -6.35 -48.78 8.10
N GLU A 585 -7.29 -47.86 7.95
CA GLU A 585 -8.03 -47.82 6.69
C GLU A 585 -7.04 -47.57 5.56
N LYS A 586 -7.00 -48.50 4.61
CA LYS A 586 -6.19 -48.33 3.40
C LYS A 586 -6.80 -47.18 2.61
N GLU A 587 -6.17 -46.02 2.71
CA GLU A 587 -6.49 -44.94 1.78
C GLU A 587 -6.22 -45.35 0.35
N SER A 588 -6.88 -44.71 -0.60
CA SER A 588 -6.62 -44.96 -1.99
C SER A 588 -5.21 -44.50 -2.35
N GLU A 589 -4.55 -45.18 -3.24
CA GLU A 589 -3.23 -44.81 -3.75
C GLU A 589 -3.21 -43.33 -4.24
N SER A 590 -4.33 -42.88 -4.82
CA SER A 590 -4.49 -41.48 -5.29
C SER A 590 -4.53 -40.45 -4.14
N ASP A 591 -5.01 -40.81 -2.95
CA ASP A 591 -5.04 -39.90 -1.79
C ASP A 591 -3.66 -39.79 -1.14
N LEU A 592 -2.94 -40.91 -1.05
CA LEU A 592 -1.56 -40.91 -0.58
C LEU A 592 -0.64 -40.14 -1.54
N ASP A 593 -0.81 -40.28 -2.85
CA ASP A 593 -0.07 -39.50 -3.85
C ASP A 593 -0.35 -38.00 -3.74
N ARG A 594 -1.60 -37.62 -3.50
CA ARG A 594 -1.97 -36.21 -3.27
C ARG A 594 -1.31 -35.67 -2.00
N LEU A 595 -1.35 -36.44 -0.93
CA LEU A 595 -0.71 -36.09 0.33
C LEU A 595 0.80 -35.97 0.17
N ALA A 596 1.44 -36.89 -0.53
CA ALA A 596 2.87 -36.86 -0.84
C ALA A 596 3.27 -35.59 -1.57
N LYS A 597 2.48 -35.16 -2.58
CA LYS A 597 2.72 -33.92 -3.31
C LYS A 597 2.62 -32.68 -2.42
N VAL A 598 1.61 -32.61 -1.56
CA VAL A 598 1.43 -31.48 -0.62
C VAL A 598 2.58 -31.42 0.38
N LEU A 599 2.91 -32.55 0.99
CA LEU A 599 3.99 -32.63 1.97
C LEU A 599 5.36 -32.37 1.35
N GLY A 600 5.62 -32.90 0.15
CA GLY A 600 6.84 -32.64 -0.61
C GLY A 600 7.00 -31.17 -0.97
N ALA A 601 5.92 -30.51 -1.39
CA ALA A 601 5.93 -29.07 -1.66
C ALA A 601 6.20 -28.24 -0.39
N GLN A 602 5.63 -28.63 0.75
CA GLN A 602 5.87 -27.98 2.05
C GLN A 602 7.31 -28.20 2.52
N GLN A 603 7.83 -29.41 2.37
CA GLN A 603 9.22 -29.73 2.68
C GLN A 603 10.19 -28.88 1.83
N GLY A 604 9.94 -28.78 0.51
CA GLY A 604 10.75 -27.96 -0.37
C GLY A 604 10.73 -26.47 -0.01
N LEU A 605 9.58 -25.96 0.45
CA LEU A 605 9.51 -24.59 0.95
C LEU A 605 10.35 -24.40 2.23
N SER A 606 10.26 -25.34 3.18
CA SER A 606 11.06 -25.30 4.42
C SER A 606 12.56 -25.38 4.12
N GLU A 607 12.98 -26.29 3.24
CA GLU A 607 14.38 -26.43 2.84
C GLU A 607 14.93 -25.16 2.18
N TYR A 608 14.12 -24.49 1.34
CA TYR A 608 14.51 -23.22 0.77
C TYR A 608 14.62 -22.10 1.81
N GLN A 609 13.71 -22.06 2.79
CA GLN A 609 13.78 -21.10 3.90
C GLN A 609 15.01 -21.34 4.78
N GLU A 610 15.29 -22.61 5.12
CA GLU A 610 16.49 -23.00 5.88
C GLU A 610 17.77 -22.65 5.10
N PHE A 611 17.81 -22.93 3.79
CA PHE A 611 18.90 -22.51 2.94
C PHE A 611 19.11 -20.98 3.01
N ARG A 612 18.06 -20.19 2.83
CA ARG A 612 18.15 -18.71 2.94
C ARG A 612 18.68 -18.27 4.32
N SER A 613 18.18 -18.89 5.38
CA SER A 613 18.62 -18.58 6.75
C SER A 613 20.08 -18.96 6.98
N SER A 614 20.56 -20.05 6.36
CA SER A 614 21.96 -20.49 6.46
C SER A 614 22.95 -19.56 5.76
N LEU A 615 22.50 -18.76 4.79
CA LEU A 615 23.31 -17.76 4.11
C LEU A 615 23.67 -16.56 5.01
N ASN A 616 22.87 -16.32 6.07
CA ASN A 616 23.13 -15.28 7.05
C ASN A 616 23.34 -15.90 8.46
N PRO A 617 24.50 -16.50 8.75
CA PRO A 617 24.75 -17.19 10.03
C PRO A 617 24.98 -16.24 11.23
N GLY A 618 24.22 -15.15 11.31
CA GLY A 618 24.16 -14.26 12.48
C GLY A 618 25.47 -13.53 12.76
N GLY A 619 25.73 -12.40 12.09
CA GLY A 619 26.78 -11.50 12.49
C GLY A 619 27.71 -10.93 11.40
N LEU A 620 27.42 -11.14 10.12
CA LEU A 620 28.22 -10.58 9.02
C LEU A 620 27.64 -9.29 8.44
N VAL A 621 26.63 -8.70 9.08
CA VAL A 621 26.07 -7.41 8.68
C VAL A 621 26.69 -6.34 9.58
N GLU A 622 27.65 -5.62 9.07
CA GLU A 622 28.15 -4.39 9.69
C GLU A 622 27.26 -3.23 9.19
N THR A 623 26.34 -2.76 10.04
CA THR A 623 25.63 -1.47 9.81
C THR A 623 26.57 -0.34 10.17
N LEU A 624 26.72 0.61 9.28
CA LEU A 624 27.65 1.75 9.41
C LEU A 624 26.93 3.02 9.87
#